data_67aac35c8ccdafed4c509ef25b16a9c4
#
_entry.id   67aac35c8ccdafed4c509ef25b16a9c4
#
_cell.length_a   1.000
_cell.length_b   1.000
_cell.length_c   1.000
_cell.angle_alpha   90.00
_cell.angle_beta   90.00
_cell.angle_gamma   90.00
#
_symmetry.space_group_name_H-M   'P 1'
#
loop_
_entity.id
_entity.type
_entity.pdbx_description
1 polymer ?
#
loop_
_entity_poly.entity_id
_entity_poly.type
_entity_poly.pdbx_seq_one_letter_code
_entity_poly.pdbx_strand_id
1 'polypeptide(L)'
;MRINKFFMMMLAASFLLVACEKEDQAVTDLTLDKTELKLGVGETGTLVATVTPKGAAEVVWESTNTDVATVKDGVVTAVAEGSAIIAASAGIKTASCMVTVVKGSTNGENGEGNGNNDGDLHPSLQGSEYFIIQMDGISAGKIQSKIVADFRPDDNVKHFYIWESTYDAGATTGLNFYGEAEGWLSLTVTNVGWSGFGYFVDDLAGFNKLAAVMDAPDDYYLHLAIKTTDQAAHLFGLDGTAGNPKVALGGKFTDNDITYESYAALTRDGEWNEIEIPMSYFTDKGLSYGSNNTEGKNLFWGLSGGLSGTNLQLDAVFIYKK
;
A
#
# COMPACT_ATOMS: atom_id res chain seq x y z
N MET A 1 87.18 6.12 -49.49
CA MET A 1 87.64 4.77 -49.82
C MET A 1 86.93 3.72 -49.02
N ARG A 2 86.18 2.92 -49.68
CA ARG A 2 85.40 1.72 -49.33
C ARG A 2 84.84 1.53 -47.94
N ILE A 3 83.54 1.62 -47.95
CA ILE A 3 82.47 1.27 -47.00
C ILE A 3 82.35 -0.24 -46.95
N ASN A 4 82.16 -0.81 -45.75
CA ASN A 4 81.51 -2.11 -45.60
C ASN A 4 80.39 -2.03 -44.58
N LYS A 5 79.19 -2.29 -45.06
CA LYS A 5 77.94 -2.40 -44.32
C LYS A 5 77.93 -3.75 -43.65
N PHE A 6 77.70 -3.76 -42.32
CA PHE A 6 77.24 -4.96 -41.62
C PHE A 6 75.79 -4.78 -41.24
N PHE A 7 74.96 -5.63 -41.80
CA PHE A 7 73.51 -5.68 -41.57
C PHE A 7 73.27 -6.53 -40.34
N MET A 8 72.85 -5.91 -39.24
CA MET A 8 72.45 -6.63 -38.02
C MET A 8 70.95 -6.70 -37.98
N MET A 9 70.39 -7.86 -38.22
CA MET A 9 68.95 -8.20 -38.22
C MET A 9 68.51 -8.42 -36.74
N MET A 10 67.86 -7.40 -36.15
CA MET A 10 67.31 -7.49 -34.82
C MET A 10 65.84 -7.99 -34.93
N LEU A 11 65.58 -9.22 -34.50
CA LEU A 11 64.27 -9.86 -34.44
C LEU A 11 63.54 -9.27 -33.24
N ALA A 12 62.66 -8.31 -33.45
CA ALA A 12 61.76 -7.80 -32.41
C ALA A 12 60.60 -8.76 -32.25
N ALA A 13 60.62 -9.54 -31.18
CA ALA A 13 59.48 -10.29 -30.72
C ALA A 13 58.45 -9.34 -30.13
N SER A 14 57.41 -9.02 -30.90
CA SER A 14 56.24 -8.26 -30.39
C SER A 14 55.41 -9.19 -29.47
N PHE A 15 55.55 -8.99 -28.18
CA PHE A 15 54.58 -9.50 -27.20
C PHE A 15 53.32 -8.68 -27.36
N LEU A 16 52.29 -9.24 -28.02
CA LEU A 16 50.94 -8.75 -27.96
C LEU A 16 50.39 -9.08 -26.56
N LEU A 17 50.45 -8.10 -25.66
CA LEU A 17 49.62 -8.09 -24.46
C LEU A 17 48.17 -7.88 -24.94
N VAL A 18 47.42 -8.95 -25.06
CA VAL A 18 45.95 -8.87 -25.12
C VAL A 18 45.49 -8.47 -23.72
N ALA A 19 45.42 -7.16 -23.49
CA ALA A 19 44.61 -6.66 -22.38
C ALA A 19 43.17 -7.00 -22.72
N CYS A 20 42.60 -7.97 -22.01
CA CYS A 20 41.19 -8.22 -22.02
C CYS A 20 40.55 -7.02 -21.29
N GLU A 21 40.26 -5.96 -22.02
CA GLU A 21 39.36 -4.91 -21.56
C GLU A 21 37.99 -5.58 -21.42
N LYS A 22 37.56 -5.73 -20.17
CA LYS A 22 36.19 -6.08 -19.86
C LYS A 22 35.33 -4.93 -20.37
N GLU A 23 34.65 -5.10 -21.51
CA GLU A 23 33.65 -4.12 -21.93
C GLU A 23 32.67 -3.93 -20.76
N ASP A 24 32.61 -2.71 -20.22
CA ASP A 24 31.63 -2.31 -19.23
C ASP A 24 30.24 -2.34 -19.90
N GLN A 25 29.60 -3.49 -19.84
CA GLN A 25 28.24 -3.64 -20.34
C GLN A 25 27.30 -2.86 -19.41
N ALA A 26 26.54 -1.93 -19.99
CA ALA A 26 25.54 -1.17 -19.23
C ALA A 26 24.47 -2.13 -18.66
N VAL A 27 24.11 -1.92 -17.41
CA VAL A 27 22.99 -2.64 -16.77
C VAL A 27 21.70 -2.23 -17.45
N THR A 28 21.00 -3.20 -18.03
CA THR A 28 19.71 -3.00 -18.69
C THR A 28 18.54 -3.25 -17.75
N ASP A 29 18.72 -4.18 -16.78
CA ASP A 29 17.69 -4.49 -15.81
C ASP A 29 18.28 -4.95 -14.47
N LEU A 30 17.52 -4.73 -13.36
CA LEU A 30 17.82 -5.20 -12.01
C LEU A 30 16.51 -5.59 -11.33
N THR A 31 16.42 -6.83 -10.88
CA THR A 31 15.25 -7.35 -10.16
C THR A 31 15.65 -8.04 -8.87
N LEU A 32 14.73 -8.07 -7.90
CA LEU A 32 14.83 -8.86 -6.68
C LEU A 32 13.90 -10.07 -6.76
N ASP A 33 14.27 -11.15 -6.08
CA ASP A 33 13.46 -12.38 -5.96
C ASP A 33 12.22 -12.17 -5.07
N LYS A 34 12.23 -11.13 -4.24
CA LYS A 34 11.13 -10.75 -3.34
C LYS A 34 10.96 -9.24 -3.32
N THR A 35 9.72 -8.79 -3.29
CA THR A 35 9.32 -7.39 -3.09
C THR A 35 8.99 -7.10 -1.62
N GLU A 36 8.74 -8.16 -0.84
CA GLU A 36 8.42 -8.09 0.59
C GLU A 36 9.16 -9.19 1.36
N LEU A 37 9.58 -8.88 2.59
CA LEU A 37 10.26 -9.81 3.50
C LEU A 37 9.83 -9.51 4.94
N LYS A 38 9.29 -10.52 5.63
CA LYS A 38 8.91 -10.42 7.04
C LYS A 38 9.88 -11.22 7.91
N LEU A 39 10.40 -10.60 8.97
CA LEU A 39 11.39 -11.19 9.89
C LEU A 39 10.98 -10.86 11.33
N GLY A 40 11.25 -11.80 12.25
CA GLY A 40 11.27 -11.51 13.68
C GLY A 40 12.55 -10.78 14.09
N VAL A 41 12.51 -9.97 15.17
CA VAL A 41 13.71 -9.32 15.72
C VAL A 41 14.80 -10.37 15.97
N GLY A 42 16.00 -10.13 15.42
CA GLY A 42 17.15 -11.03 15.48
C GLY A 42 17.19 -12.07 14.36
N GLU A 43 16.16 -12.20 13.54
CA GLU A 43 16.17 -13.11 12.40
C GLU A 43 16.89 -12.51 11.19
N THR A 44 17.28 -13.40 10.28
CA THR A 44 17.90 -13.03 8.99
C THR A 44 17.10 -13.60 7.83
N GLY A 45 17.03 -12.83 6.74
CA GLY A 45 16.45 -13.25 5.47
C GLY A 45 17.36 -12.92 4.30
N THR A 46 17.25 -13.65 3.21
CA THR A 46 18.09 -13.41 2.02
C THR A 46 17.26 -12.89 0.88
N LEU A 47 17.74 -11.81 0.24
CA LEU A 47 17.28 -11.27 -1.01
C LEU A 47 18.28 -11.59 -2.12
N VAL A 48 17.79 -12.01 -3.27
CA VAL A 48 18.62 -12.31 -4.43
C VAL A 48 18.37 -11.26 -5.52
N ALA A 49 19.43 -10.51 -5.85
CA ALA A 49 19.37 -9.54 -6.95
C ALA A 49 19.83 -10.20 -8.26
N THR A 50 19.07 -10.00 -9.33
CA THR A 50 19.41 -10.44 -10.68
C THR A 50 19.71 -9.23 -11.54
N VAL A 51 20.97 -9.11 -12.01
CA VAL A 51 21.44 -8.06 -12.92
C VAL A 51 21.47 -8.57 -14.33
N THR A 52 20.96 -7.78 -15.27
CA THR A 52 21.01 -8.09 -16.71
C THR A 52 21.79 -6.99 -17.45
N PRO A 53 22.79 -7.33 -18.28
CA PRO A 53 23.42 -8.65 -18.45
C PRO A 53 24.15 -9.11 -17.17
N LYS A 54 24.25 -10.42 -17.00
CA LYS A 54 24.89 -10.99 -15.80
C LYS A 54 26.35 -10.53 -15.66
N GLY A 55 26.67 -9.94 -14.50
CA GLY A 55 28.00 -9.46 -14.20
C GLY A 55 28.34 -8.08 -14.80
N ALA A 56 27.33 -7.36 -15.32
CA ALA A 56 27.51 -5.99 -15.86
C ALA A 56 27.90 -4.97 -14.78
N ALA A 57 27.44 -5.16 -13.53
CA ALA A 57 27.84 -4.36 -12.38
C ALA A 57 27.73 -5.15 -11.08
N GLU A 58 28.42 -4.69 -10.05
CA GLU A 58 28.22 -5.17 -8.68
C GLU A 58 26.93 -4.56 -8.11
N VAL A 59 26.26 -5.32 -7.25
CA VAL A 59 25.05 -4.87 -6.55
C VAL A 59 25.44 -4.19 -5.26
N VAL A 60 25.02 -2.96 -5.09
CA VAL A 60 25.15 -2.21 -3.84
C VAL A 60 23.83 -2.27 -3.09
N TRP A 61 23.90 -2.60 -1.81
CA TRP A 61 22.73 -2.76 -0.95
C TRP A 61 22.68 -1.63 0.07
N GLU A 62 21.48 -1.10 0.32
CA GLU A 62 21.24 -0.05 1.29
C GLU A 62 19.91 -0.28 2.02
N SER A 63 19.87 0.12 3.30
CA SER A 63 18.65 0.13 4.11
C SER A 63 18.24 1.56 4.39
N THR A 64 16.96 1.87 4.24
CA THR A 64 16.41 3.20 4.59
C THR A 64 16.34 3.42 6.10
N ASN A 65 16.37 2.33 6.90
CA ASN A 65 16.33 2.41 8.36
C ASN A 65 17.15 1.27 8.99
N THR A 66 18.41 1.55 9.30
CA THR A 66 19.34 0.57 9.88
C THR A 66 19.04 0.22 11.34
N ASP A 67 18.21 1.03 12.03
CA ASP A 67 17.75 0.72 13.37
C ASP A 67 16.67 -0.37 13.38
N VAL A 68 15.98 -0.56 12.24
CA VAL A 68 14.97 -1.59 12.03
C VAL A 68 15.54 -2.82 11.35
N ALA A 69 16.24 -2.64 10.23
CA ALA A 69 16.85 -3.73 9.48
C ALA A 69 18.15 -3.28 8.81
N THR A 70 19.18 -4.11 8.89
CA THR A 70 20.44 -3.91 8.17
C THR A 70 20.54 -4.90 7.01
N VAL A 71 21.34 -4.56 6.00
CA VAL A 71 21.61 -5.46 4.87
C VAL A 71 23.09 -5.52 4.56
N LYS A 72 23.57 -6.72 4.26
CA LYS A 72 24.93 -6.98 3.79
C LYS A 72 24.91 -8.11 2.77
N ASP A 73 25.38 -7.83 1.55
CA ASP A 73 25.46 -8.83 0.45
C ASP A 73 24.13 -9.56 0.19
N GLY A 74 23.00 -8.84 0.31
CA GLY A 74 21.64 -9.38 0.17
C GLY A 74 21.10 -10.09 1.42
N VAL A 75 21.93 -10.29 2.47
CA VAL A 75 21.45 -10.82 3.74
C VAL A 75 20.92 -9.67 4.60
N VAL A 76 19.63 -9.71 4.85
CA VAL A 76 18.91 -8.77 5.72
C VAL A 76 18.92 -9.29 7.15
N THR A 77 19.27 -8.45 8.10
CA THR A 77 19.21 -8.76 9.55
C THR A 77 18.20 -7.82 10.21
N ALA A 78 17.19 -8.40 10.86
CA ALA A 78 16.19 -7.66 11.62
C ALA A 78 16.77 -7.22 12.97
N VAL A 79 16.73 -5.90 13.25
CA VAL A 79 17.35 -5.27 14.44
C VAL A 79 16.29 -4.93 15.48
N ALA A 80 15.24 -4.24 15.09
CA ALA A 80 14.13 -3.83 15.97
C ALA A 80 12.81 -3.82 15.19
N GLU A 81 11.68 -3.86 15.90
CA GLU A 81 10.35 -3.77 15.30
C GLU A 81 10.20 -2.52 14.45
N GLY A 82 9.54 -2.66 13.30
CA GLY A 82 9.28 -1.58 12.36
C GLY A 82 9.38 -2.03 10.92
N SER A 83 9.42 -1.07 10.01
CA SER A 83 9.60 -1.31 8.57
C SER A 83 10.83 -0.57 8.04
N ALA A 84 11.52 -1.20 7.11
CA ALA A 84 12.63 -0.60 6.37
C ALA A 84 12.53 -1.04 4.90
N ILE A 85 12.95 -0.18 3.98
CA ILE A 85 13.11 -0.56 2.58
C ILE A 85 14.57 -0.95 2.38
N ILE A 86 14.79 -2.16 1.86
CA ILE A 86 16.09 -2.59 1.39
C ILE A 86 16.16 -2.34 -0.11
N ALA A 87 17.07 -1.47 -0.52
CA ALA A 87 17.33 -1.15 -1.90
C ALA A 87 18.58 -1.88 -2.41
N ALA A 88 18.47 -2.43 -3.61
CA ALA A 88 19.59 -2.92 -4.40
C ALA A 88 19.82 -1.95 -5.57
N SER A 89 21.06 -1.58 -5.84
CA SER A 89 21.41 -0.76 -6.99
C SER A 89 22.57 -1.37 -7.78
N ALA A 90 22.48 -1.28 -9.10
CA ALA A 90 23.53 -1.71 -10.03
C ALA A 90 23.57 -0.74 -11.22
N GLY A 91 24.65 0.00 -11.37
CA GLY A 91 24.72 1.09 -12.34
C GLY A 91 23.65 2.15 -12.06
N ILE A 92 22.76 2.37 -13.03
CA ILE A 92 21.63 3.32 -12.91
C ILE A 92 20.31 2.66 -12.53
N LYS A 93 20.31 1.35 -12.33
CA LYS A 93 19.09 0.57 -12.01
C LYS A 93 18.98 0.35 -10.50
N THR A 94 17.75 0.40 -10.00
CA THR A 94 17.41 0.14 -8.60
C THR A 94 16.22 -0.81 -8.53
N ALA A 95 16.23 -1.67 -7.51
CA ALA A 95 15.10 -2.50 -7.12
C ALA A 95 14.99 -2.48 -5.61
N SER A 96 13.79 -2.63 -5.05
CA SER A 96 13.57 -2.54 -3.61
C SER A 96 12.70 -3.68 -3.08
N CYS A 97 12.92 -4.00 -1.81
CA CYS A 97 12.13 -4.94 -1.03
C CYS A 97 11.71 -4.25 0.28
N MET A 98 10.44 -4.31 0.62
CA MET A 98 9.94 -3.87 1.92
C MET A 98 10.24 -4.95 2.96
N VAL A 99 10.92 -4.57 4.02
CA VAL A 99 11.23 -5.46 5.14
C VAL A 99 10.42 -5.02 6.35
N THR A 100 9.58 -5.92 6.85
CA THR A 100 8.83 -5.72 8.09
C THR A 100 9.44 -6.58 9.18
N VAL A 101 9.86 -5.93 10.25
CA VAL A 101 10.39 -6.60 11.43
C VAL A 101 9.34 -6.62 12.52
N VAL A 102 8.97 -7.83 12.97
CA VAL A 102 7.99 -8.04 14.05
C VAL A 102 8.68 -8.52 15.31
N LYS A 103 8.03 -8.39 16.45
CA LYS A 103 8.55 -8.87 17.73
C LYS A 103 8.95 -10.35 17.63
N GLY A 104 10.18 -10.66 17.99
CA GLY A 104 10.70 -12.02 17.90
C GLY A 104 9.90 -12.99 18.75
N SER A 105 9.28 -13.99 18.12
CA SER A 105 8.78 -15.17 18.83
C SER A 105 9.92 -16.16 18.95
N THR A 106 10.35 -16.46 20.19
CA THR A 106 11.28 -17.56 20.44
C THR A 106 10.58 -18.87 20.17
N ASN A 107 10.75 -19.44 18.98
CA ASN A 107 10.96 -20.88 18.74
C ASN A 107 10.94 -21.13 17.22
N GLY A 108 12.00 -21.79 16.77
CA GLY A 108 12.10 -22.27 15.39
C GLY A 108 11.11 -23.37 15.12
N GLU A 109 10.58 -23.34 13.90
CA GLU A 109 10.47 -24.50 13.03
C GLU A 109 9.83 -24.09 11.71
N ASN A 110 10.34 -24.66 10.62
CA ASN A 110 9.72 -24.62 9.30
C ASN A 110 8.30 -25.15 9.38
N GLY A 111 7.32 -24.38 8.90
CA GLY A 111 5.97 -24.89 8.80
C GLY A 111 5.08 -23.91 8.05
N GLU A 112 4.56 -24.34 6.94
CA GLU A 112 3.28 -23.89 6.43
C GLU A 112 2.35 -23.72 7.64
N GLY A 113 2.06 -22.49 8.02
CA GLY A 113 1.36 -22.28 9.27
C GLY A 113 0.21 -21.37 9.19
N ASN A 114 -0.89 -21.90 8.91
CA ASN A 114 -2.16 -21.47 9.45
C ASN A 114 -2.06 -21.44 10.99
N GLY A 115 -2.04 -20.25 11.57
CA GLY A 115 -1.99 -20.04 13.03
C GLY A 115 -2.54 -18.66 13.38
N ASN A 116 -3.83 -18.44 13.09
CA ASN A 116 -4.56 -17.28 13.59
C ASN A 116 -4.69 -17.41 15.12
N ASN A 117 -3.85 -16.70 15.87
CA ASN A 117 -4.22 -16.28 17.21
C ASN A 117 -5.15 -15.08 17.06
N ASP A 118 -6.43 -15.32 16.77
CA ASP A 118 -7.46 -14.27 16.67
C ASP A 118 -7.57 -13.41 17.95
N GLY A 119 -6.98 -13.85 19.06
CA GLY A 119 -7.03 -13.15 20.34
C GLY A 119 -6.17 -11.88 20.44
N ASP A 120 -5.16 -11.70 19.57
CA ASP A 120 -4.25 -10.55 19.56
C ASP A 120 -4.57 -9.55 18.43
N LEU A 121 -5.52 -9.88 17.55
CA LEU A 121 -5.93 -8.99 16.47
C LEU A 121 -6.86 -7.89 16.99
N HIS A 122 -6.76 -6.70 16.40
CA HIS A 122 -7.74 -5.65 16.61
C HIS A 122 -9.16 -6.19 16.36
N PRO A 123 -10.21 -5.81 17.15
CA PRO A 123 -11.56 -6.34 16.99
C PRO A 123 -12.09 -6.29 15.56
N SER A 124 -11.82 -5.22 14.82
CA SER A 124 -12.23 -5.08 13.42
C SER A 124 -11.52 -6.04 12.45
N LEU A 125 -10.46 -6.73 12.86
CA LEU A 125 -9.76 -7.77 12.10
C LEU A 125 -10.14 -9.19 12.51
N GLN A 126 -11.03 -9.35 13.53
CA GLN A 126 -11.49 -10.64 14.00
C GLN A 126 -12.73 -11.16 13.24
N GLY A 127 -13.38 -10.32 12.45
CA GLY A 127 -14.51 -10.69 11.61
C GLY A 127 -14.15 -11.63 10.46
N SER A 128 -15.06 -11.72 9.50
CA SER A 128 -14.94 -12.56 8.31
C SER A 128 -15.39 -11.82 7.05
N GLU A 129 -15.13 -12.39 5.88
CA GLU A 129 -15.62 -11.89 4.59
C GLU A 129 -15.32 -10.42 4.32
N TYR A 130 -14.01 -10.09 4.26
CA TYR A 130 -13.55 -8.72 4.04
C TYR A 130 -13.56 -8.31 2.57
N PHE A 131 -14.06 -7.10 2.31
CA PHE A 131 -14.03 -6.38 1.05
C PHE A 131 -13.20 -5.12 1.28
N ILE A 132 -11.91 -5.16 0.97
CA ILE A 132 -10.96 -4.11 1.35
C ILE A 132 -10.99 -2.99 0.33
N ILE A 133 -11.06 -1.73 0.79
CA ILE A 133 -11.04 -0.52 -0.03
C ILE A 133 -9.73 0.24 0.18
N GLN A 134 -9.36 0.45 1.45
CA GLN A 134 -8.12 1.10 1.87
C GLN A 134 -7.59 0.41 3.13
N MET A 135 -6.39 -0.12 3.07
CA MET A 135 -5.71 -0.77 4.20
C MET A 135 -4.25 -0.97 3.84
N ASP A 136 -3.37 -0.92 4.82
CA ASP A 136 -1.97 -1.27 4.65
C ASP A 136 -1.77 -2.76 4.35
N GLY A 137 -0.59 -3.09 3.78
CA GLY A 137 -0.27 -4.46 3.37
C GLY A 137 -0.09 -5.42 4.55
N ILE A 138 0.46 -4.93 5.67
CA ILE A 138 0.70 -5.74 6.87
C ILE A 138 -0.64 -6.17 7.49
N SER A 139 -1.53 -5.21 7.72
CA SER A 139 -2.86 -5.48 8.30
C SER A 139 -3.72 -6.35 7.40
N ALA A 140 -3.71 -6.12 6.08
CA ALA A 140 -4.37 -6.98 5.11
C ALA A 140 -3.78 -8.41 5.12
N GLY A 141 -2.47 -8.54 5.28
CA GLY A 141 -1.79 -9.84 5.41
C GLY A 141 -2.28 -10.67 6.60
N LYS A 142 -2.62 -10.02 7.72
CA LYS A 142 -3.16 -10.70 8.92
C LYS A 142 -4.52 -11.37 8.68
N ILE A 143 -5.30 -10.87 7.73
CA ILE A 143 -6.63 -11.37 7.39
C ILE A 143 -6.72 -11.94 5.96
N GLN A 144 -5.60 -12.25 5.33
CA GLN A 144 -5.51 -12.68 3.92
C GLN A 144 -6.48 -13.81 3.57
N SER A 145 -6.64 -14.81 4.44
CA SER A 145 -7.55 -15.94 4.22
C SER A 145 -9.03 -15.59 4.31
N LYS A 146 -9.36 -14.41 4.85
CA LYS A 146 -10.74 -13.91 5.06
C LYS A 146 -11.13 -12.87 3.98
N ILE A 147 -10.21 -12.48 3.07
CA ILE A 147 -10.47 -11.48 2.03
C ILE A 147 -11.28 -12.11 0.91
N VAL A 148 -12.49 -11.59 0.69
CA VAL A 148 -13.40 -11.97 -0.41
C VAL A 148 -13.06 -11.19 -1.68
N ALA A 149 -12.83 -9.88 -1.55
CA ALA A 149 -12.38 -9.02 -2.64
C ALA A 149 -11.45 -7.91 -2.09
N ASP A 150 -10.43 -7.58 -2.88
CA ASP A 150 -9.49 -6.52 -2.60
C ASP A 150 -9.65 -5.42 -3.64
N PHE A 151 -10.17 -4.28 -3.22
CA PHE A 151 -10.43 -3.10 -4.07
C PHE A 151 -9.38 -2.02 -3.87
N ARG A 152 -8.29 -2.30 -3.14
CA ARG A 152 -7.20 -1.34 -3.01
C ARG A 152 -6.69 -0.94 -4.39
N PRO A 153 -6.33 0.32 -4.59
CA PRO A 153 -5.89 0.81 -5.88
C PRO A 153 -4.77 -0.03 -6.48
N ASP A 154 -4.88 -0.30 -7.77
CA ASP A 154 -3.84 -0.89 -8.60
C ASP A 154 -3.73 -0.07 -9.91
N ASP A 155 -2.77 -0.36 -10.74
CA ASP A 155 -2.56 0.41 -11.98
C ASP A 155 -3.49 -0.01 -13.14
N ASN A 156 -4.47 -0.90 -12.90
CA ASN A 156 -5.26 -1.53 -13.96
C ASN A 156 -6.76 -1.25 -13.88
N VAL A 157 -7.43 -1.78 -12.84
CA VAL A 157 -8.91 -1.81 -12.77
C VAL A 157 -9.46 -1.25 -11.46
N LYS A 158 -8.61 -0.77 -10.57
CA LYS A 158 -8.97 -0.14 -9.30
C LYS A 158 -8.17 1.14 -9.13
N HIS A 159 -8.87 2.25 -9.03
CA HIS A 159 -8.27 3.58 -9.08
C HIS A 159 -8.70 4.42 -7.89
N PHE A 160 -7.73 5.01 -7.20
CA PHE A 160 -7.98 6.16 -6.35
C PHE A 160 -7.85 7.44 -7.19
N TYR A 161 -8.79 8.36 -7.03
CA TYR A 161 -8.75 9.62 -7.74
C TYR A 161 -9.28 10.78 -6.90
N ILE A 162 -8.88 11.98 -7.27
CA ILE A 162 -9.34 13.24 -6.69
C ILE A 162 -10.05 14.02 -7.77
N TRP A 163 -11.27 14.49 -7.47
CA TRP A 163 -12.03 15.32 -8.39
C TRP A 163 -11.39 16.71 -8.52
N GLU A 164 -11.06 17.10 -9.77
CA GLU A 164 -10.61 18.44 -10.14
C GLU A 164 -9.44 18.98 -9.27
N SER A 165 -8.59 18.10 -8.77
CA SER A 165 -7.48 18.48 -7.88
C SER A 165 -7.93 19.26 -6.63
N THR A 166 -9.10 18.94 -6.08
CA THR A 166 -9.67 19.61 -4.91
C THR A 166 -8.99 19.23 -3.60
N TYR A 167 -8.24 18.12 -3.57
CA TYR A 167 -7.33 17.76 -2.51
C TYR A 167 -5.89 17.68 -3.00
N ASP A 168 -4.97 18.01 -2.13
CA ASP A 168 -3.59 17.51 -2.18
C ASP A 168 -3.54 16.21 -1.38
N ALA A 169 -3.21 15.10 -2.06
CA ALA A 169 -3.21 13.78 -1.46
C ALA A 169 -1.78 13.24 -1.33
N GLY A 170 -1.53 12.56 -0.23
CA GLY A 170 -0.26 11.92 0.01
C GLY A 170 -0.38 10.76 1.01
N ALA A 171 0.66 9.97 1.09
CA ALA A 171 0.86 9.03 2.18
C ALA A 171 1.66 9.73 3.29
N THR A 172 1.31 9.44 4.53
CA THR A 172 2.07 9.89 5.70
C THR A 172 2.98 8.76 6.17
N THR A 173 3.92 9.11 7.03
CA THR A 173 4.79 8.14 7.70
C THR A 173 4.46 8.10 9.19
N GLY A 174 4.64 6.97 9.82
CA GLY A 174 4.35 6.74 11.23
C GLY A 174 3.43 5.55 11.44
N LEU A 175 2.92 5.41 12.65
CA LEU A 175 2.01 4.33 13.00
C LEU A 175 0.59 4.66 12.49
N ASN A 176 0.05 3.77 11.68
CA ASN A 176 -1.30 3.85 11.15
C ASN A 176 -2.36 3.48 12.20
N PHE A 177 -3.60 3.28 11.80
CA PHE A 177 -4.68 2.93 12.74
C PHE A 177 -4.40 1.63 13.51
N TYR A 178 -3.80 0.63 12.88
CA TYR A 178 -3.46 -0.64 13.52
C TYR A 178 -2.08 -0.65 14.21
N GLY A 179 -1.40 0.49 14.24
CA GLY A 179 -0.06 0.59 14.82
C GLY A 179 1.07 0.06 13.93
N GLU A 180 0.80 -0.14 12.63
CA GLU A 180 1.80 -0.54 11.65
C GLU A 180 2.50 0.68 11.03
N ALA A 181 3.78 0.55 10.72
CA ALA A 181 4.60 1.66 10.21
C ALA A 181 4.51 1.83 8.68
N GLU A 182 3.33 1.60 8.09
CA GLU A 182 3.09 1.73 6.64
C GLU A 182 2.40 3.04 6.22
N GLY A 183 2.13 3.92 7.18
CA GLY A 183 1.45 5.18 6.90
C GLY A 183 -0.04 5.03 6.60
N TRP A 184 -0.66 6.10 6.13
CA TRP A 184 -2.08 6.20 5.80
C TRP A 184 -2.33 7.29 4.75
N LEU A 185 -3.53 7.34 4.18
CA LEU A 185 -3.92 8.38 3.24
C LEU A 185 -4.17 9.71 3.97
N SER A 186 -3.50 10.77 3.54
CA SER A 186 -3.72 12.14 4.00
C SER A 186 -4.24 13.00 2.85
N LEU A 187 -5.35 13.67 3.09
CA LEU A 187 -6.04 14.53 2.13
C LEU A 187 -6.12 15.94 2.70
N THR A 188 -5.55 16.91 1.99
CA THR A 188 -5.60 18.32 2.39
C THR A 188 -6.38 19.11 1.34
N VAL A 189 -7.41 19.83 1.77
CA VAL A 189 -8.25 20.65 0.88
C VAL A 189 -7.41 21.78 0.26
N THR A 190 -7.39 21.85 -1.07
CA THR A 190 -6.64 22.88 -1.81
C THR A 190 -7.50 24.07 -2.16
N ASN A 191 -8.79 23.86 -2.52
CA ASN A 191 -9.73 24.88 -2.92
C ASN A 191 -10.81 25.13 -1.85
N VAL A 192 -11.41 26.30 -1.92
CA VAL A 192 -12.57 26.65 -1.09
C VAL A 192 -13.84 26.14 -1.78
N GLY A 193 -14.77 25.61 -1.01
CA GLY A 193 -16.09 25.17 -1.46
C GLY A 193 -16.32 23.70 -1.17
N TRP A 194 -16.00 22.83 -2.09
CA TRP A 194 -16.09 21.38 -1.91
C TRP A 194 -14.80 20.69 -2.31
N SER A 195 -14.55 19.55 -1.73
CA SER A 195 -13.41 18.71 -2.09
C SER A 195 -13.85 17.26 -2.09
N GLY A 196 -13.45 16.50 -3.10
CA GLY A 196 -13.93 15.15 -3.29
C GLY A 196 -12.85 14.19 -3.79
N PHE A 197 -12.97 12.93 -3.34
CA PHE A 197 -12.15 11.81 -3.78
C PHE A 197 -13.00 10.56 -3.94
N GLY A 198 -12.48 9.56 -4.65
CA GLY A 198 -13.20 8.30 -4.79
C GLY A 198 -12.29 7.13 -5.14
N TYR A 199 -12.84 5.95 -4.91
CA TYR A 199 -12.28 4.66 -5.27
C TYR A 199 -13.14 4.05 -6.36
N PHE A 200 -12.68 4.15 -7.60
CA PHE A 200 -13.36 3.59 -8.76
C PHE A 200 -12.88 2.15 -8.97
N VAL A 201 -13.84 1.24 -9.12
CA VAL A 201 -13.60 -0.19 -9.30
C VAL A 201 -14.18 -0.64 -10.63
N ASP A 202 -13.32 -1.10 -11.54
CA ASP A 202 -13.67 -1.76 -12.80
C ASP A 202 -13.35 -3.27 -12.77
N ASP A 203 -12.93 -3.79 -11.62
CA ASP A 203 -12.91 -5.23 -11.33
C ASP A 203 -14.34 -5.73 -11.09
N LEU A 204 -15.04 -6.02 -12.17
CA LEU A 204 -16.44 -6.47 -12.12
C LEU A 204 -16.61 -7.79 -11.39
N ALA A 205 -15.62 -8.68 -11.47
CA ALA A 205 -15.66 -9.98 -10.79
C ALA A 205 -15.58 -9.81 -9.27
N GLY A 206 -14.71 -8.92 -8.79
CA GLY A 206 -14.61 -8.56 -7.38
C GLY A 206 -15.85 -7.81 -6.91
N PHE A 207 -16.29 -6.79 -7.66
CA PHE A 207 -17.45 -5.97 -7.33
C PHE A 207 -18.74 -6.79 -7.20
N ASN A 208 -18.96 -7.76 -8.09
CA ASN A 208 -20.15 -8.64 -8.06
C ASN A 208 -20.22 -9.53 -6.81
N LYS A 209 -19.11 -9.74 -6.11
CA LYS A 209 -19.11 -10.48 -4.83
C LYS A 209 -19.78 -9.71 -3.69
N LEU A 210 -19.87 -8.37 -3.80
CA LEU A 210 -20.59 -7.53 -2.84
C LEU A 210 -22.09 -7.86 -2.75
N ALA A 211 -22.65 -8.59 -3.74
CA ALA A 211 -24.03 -9.07 -3.67
C ALA A 211 -24.30 -9.90 -2.41
N ALA A 212 -23.30 -10.61 -1.87
CA ALA A 212 -23.42 -11.37 -0.63
C ALA A 212 -23.76 -10.49 0.58
N VAL A 213 -23.35 -9.23 0.59
CA VAL A 213 -23.69 -8.27 1.65
C VAL A 213 -25.19 -7.99 1.70
N MET A 214 -25.90 -8.12 0.55
CA MET A 214 -27.33 -7.84 0.46
C MET A 214 -28.20 -8.96 1.07
N ASP A 215 -27.64 -10.15 1.25
CA ASP A 215 -28.36 -11.29 1.84
C ASP A 215 -28.50 -11.15 3.36
N ALA A 216 -27.58 -10.44 4.02
CA ALA A 216 -27.57 -10.25 5.47
C ALA A 216 -26.94 -8.88 5.85
N PRO A 217 -27.50 -7.74 5.43
CA PRO A 217 -26.87 -6.43 5.60
C PRO A 217 -26.68 -6.01 7.06
N ASP A 218 -27.38 -6.59 8.00
CA ASP A 218 -27.20 -6.35 9.43
C ASP A 218 -25.93 -7.02 10.00
N ASP A 219 -25.42 -8.06 9.34
CA ASP A 219 -24.21 -8.78 9.75
C ASP A 219 -22.93 -8.08 9.23
N TYR A 220 -23.07 -7.24 8.21
CA TYR A 220 -21.93 -6.55 7.59
C TYR A 220 -21.84 -5.10 8.03
N TYR A 221 -20.62 -4.61 8.13
CA TYR A 221 -20.31 -3.24 8.55
C TYR A 221 -19.33 -2.58 7.59
N LEU A 222 -19.57 -1.33 7.25
CA LEU A 222 -18.54 -0.45 6.71
C LEU A 222 -17.70 0.04 7.88
N HIS A 223 -16.44 -0.30 7.87
CA HIS A 223 -15.42 0.19 8.81
C HIS A 223 -14.60 1.29 8.17
N LEU A 224 -14.30 2.35 8.91
CA LEU A 224 -13.34 3.37 8.55
C LEU A 224 -12.68 3.98 9.79
N ALA A 225 -11.38 4.20 9.70
CA ALA A 225 -10.61 4.95 10.68
C ALA A 225 -10.34 6.36 10.14
N ILE A 226 -10.73 7.37 10.89
CA ILE A 226 -10.60 8.78 10.52
C ILE A 226 -9.79 9.51 11.59
N LYS A 227 -8.83 10.31 11.15
CA LYS A 227 -8.03 11.16 12.00
C LYS A 227 -8.04 12.59 11.47
N THR A 228 -8.36 13.55 12.33
CA THR A 228 -8.45 14.96 11.97
C THR A 228 -8.29 15.85 13.21
N THR A 229 -7.82 17.09 13.00
CA THR A 229 -7.84 18.17 14.00
C THR A 229 -8.81 19.28 13.62
N ASP A 230 -9.40 19.20 12.42
CA ASP A 230 -10.28 20.22 11.87
C ASP A 230 -11.73 20.07 12.35
N GLN A 231 -12.48 21.17 12.28
CA GLN A 231 -13.90 21.19 12.60
C GLN A 231 -14.81 20.83 11.41
N ALA A 232 -14.23 20.49 10.26
CA ALA A 232 -14.99 20.12 9.07
C ALA A 232 -15.83 18.86 9.29
N ALA A 233 -17.01 18.84 8.67
CA ALA A 233 -17.79 17.65 8.50
C ALA A 233 -17.37 16.96 7.18
N HIS A 234 -17.51 15.64 7.14
CA HIS A 234 -17.20 14.83 5.98
C HIS A 234 -18.43 14.03 5.57
N LEU A 235 -18.68 13.93 4.26
CA LEU A 235 -19.76 13.13 3.70
C LEU A 235 -19.14 11.98 2.92
N PHE A 236 -19.50 10.76 3.25
CA PHE A 236 -19.05 9.55 2.55
C PHE A 236 -20.22 8.88 1.85
N GLY A 237 -19.95 8.26 0.71
CA GLY A 237 -20.94 7.54 -0.07
C GLY A 237 -20.45 6.19 -0.54
N LEU A 238 -21.41 5.28 -0.75
CA LEU A 238 -21.25 4.01 -1.41
C LEU A 238 -22.11 3.99 -2.68
N ASP A 239 -21.51 3.67 -3.83
CA ASP A 239 -22.25 3.46 -5.05
C ASP A 239 -22.47 1.96 -5.28
N GLY A 240 -23.75 1.57 -5.36
CA GLY A 240 -24.15 0.22 -5.69
C GLY A 240 -24.47 0.03 -7.18
N THR A 241 -24.97 -1.12 -7.52
CA THR A 241 -25.66 -1.36 -8.79
C THR A 241 -26.90 -0.47 -8.91
N ALA A 242 -27.57 -0.24 -7.75
CA ALA A 242 -28.58 0.78 -7.58
C ALA A 242 -28.34 1.51 -6.24
N GLY A 243 -28.71 2.80 -6.23
CA GLY A 243 -28.57 3.67 -5.08
C GLY A 243 -27.12 4.16 -4.85
N ASN A 244 -27.06 5.34 -4.25
CA ASN A 244 -25.80 5.97 -3.82
C ASN A 244 -26.01 6.67 -2.46
N PRO A 245 -26.36 5.92 -1.41
CA PRO A 245 -26.62 6.48 -0.10
C PRO A 245 -25.33 7.11 0.49
N LYS A 246 -25.59 8.10 1.33
CA LYS A 246 -24.53 8.92 1.93
C LYS A 246 -24.65 8.93 3.45
N VAL A 247 -23.51 9.13 4.11
CA VAL A 247 -23.41 9.26 5.57
C VAL A 247 -22.52 10.46 5.90
N ALA A 248 -22.97 11.34 6.78
CA ALA A 248 -22.20 12.47 7.28
C ALA A 248 -21.53 12.10 8.61
N LEU A 249 -20.26 12.46 8.77
CA LEU A 249 -19.47 12.27 9.98
C LEU A 249 -18.90 13.59 10.47
N GLY A 250 -18.81 13.72 11.78
CA GLY A 250 -18.20 14.87 12.43
C GLY A 250 -19.05 16.14 12.46
N GLY A 251 -20.24 16.13 11.88
CA GLY A 251 -21.17 17.26 11.80
C GLY A 251 -22.19 17.08 10.69
N LYS A 252 -23.12 18.03 10.61
CA LYS A 252 -24.06 18.10 9.49
C LYS A 252 -23.33 18.45 8.21
N PHE A 253 -23.72 17.83 7.12
CA PHE A 253 -23.20 18.13 5.78
C PHE A 253 -24.34 18.42 4.81
N THR A 254 -24.23 19.50 4.05
CA THR A 254 -25.21 19.82 3.00
C THR A 254 -24.58 19.60 1.64
N ASP A 255 -25.22 18.78 0.82
CA ASP A 255 -24.82 18.49 -0.55
C ASP A 255 -26.05 18.61 -1.45
N ASN A 256 -25.96 19.45 -2.50
CA ASN A 256 -27.06 19.71 -3.44
C ASN A 256 -28.41 19.98 -2.75
N ASP A 257 -28.42 20.91 -1.79
CA ASP A 257 -29.61 21.31 -0.99
C ASP A 257 -30.18 20.21 -0.08
N ILE A 258 -29.53 19.05 0.00
CA ILE A 258 -29.90 17.99 0.93
C ILE A 258 -28.96 18.06 2.14
N THR A 259 -29.55 18.18 3.32
CA THR A 259 -28.80 18.15 4.59
C THR A 259 -28.79 16.73 5.17
N TYR A 260 -27.59 16.23 5.39
CA TYR A 260 -27.32 14.96 6.06
C TYR A 260 -26.99 15.24 7.52
N GLU A 261 -27.76 14.65 8.44
CA GLU A 261 -27.45 14.70 9.86
C GLU A 261 -26.21 13.86 10.15
N SER A 262 -25.43 14.27 11.15
CA SER A 262 -24.23 13.53 11.53
C SER A 262 -24.58 12.16 12.09
N TYR A 263 -24.03 11.11 11.50
CA TYR A 263 -24.14 9.74 12.01
C TYR A 263 -23.31 9.56 13.29
N ALA A 264 -22.08 10.09 13.30
CA ALA A 264 -21.17 10.05 14.43
C ALA A 264 -20.41 11.37 14.58
N ALA A 265 -20.14 11.74 15.82
CA ALA A 265 -19.18 12.80 16.12
C ALA A 265 -17.75 12.29 15.90
N LEU A 266 -16.82 13.18 15.60
CA LEU A 266 -15.39 12.89 15.54
C LEU A 266 -14.68 13.65 16.67
N THR A 267 -13.77 13.00 17.38
CA THR A 267 -12.77 13.68 18.20
C THR A 267 -11.80 14.43 17.28
N ARG A 268 -11.36 15.61 17.75
CA ARG A 268 -10.54 16.53 16.94
C ARG A 268 -9.15 16.73 17.58
N ASP A 269 -8.68 15.71 18.26
CA ASP A 269 -7.43 15.69 19.04
C ASP A 269 -6.23 15.17 18.24
N GLY A 270 -6.46 14.76 16.98
CA GLY A 270 -5.44 14.17 16.13
C GLY A 270 -5.23 12.67 16.37
N GLU A 271 -6.09 12.04 17.16
CA GLU A 271 -6.13 10.59 17.31
C GLU A 271 -7.14 9.95 16.36
N TRP A 272 -7.05 8.64 16.21
CA TRP A 272 -7.94 7.88 15.34
C TRP A 272 -9.35 7.76 15.93
N ASN A 273 -10.34 8.05 15.10
CA ASN A 273 -11.74 7.72 15.34
C ASN A 273 -12.10 6.47 14.55
N GLU A 274 -12.43 5.40 15.22
CA GLU A 274 -12.96 4.19 14.60
C GLU A 274 -14.47 4.31 14.41
N ILE A 275 -14.94 4.17 13.20
CA ILE A 275 -16.34 4.28 12.84
C ILE A 275 -16.79 2.99 12.21
N GLU A 276 -17.89 2.42 12.73
CA GLU A 276 -18.55 1.26 12.17
C GLU A 276 -20.00 1.58 11.85
N ILE A 277 -20.41 1.31 10.63
CA ILE A 277 -21.76 1.60 10.14
C ILE A 277 -22.33 0.30 9.58
N PRO A 278 -23.42 -0.24 10.14
CA PRO A 278 -24.04 -1.45 9.60
C PRO A 278 -24.49 -1.21 8.16
N MET A 279 -24.32 -2.20 7.32
CA MET A 279 -24.69 -2.08 5.90
C MET A 279 -26.20 -1.92 5.71
N SER A 280 -27.01 -2.33 6.68
CA SER A 280 -28.45 -2.03 6.72
C SER A 280 -28.75 -0.52 6.71
N TYR A 281 -27.89 0.32 7.32
CA TYR A 281 -28.02 1.78 7.21
C TYR A 281 -28.05 2.26 5.76
N PHE A 282 -27.25 1.65 4.91
CA PHE A 282 -27.15 2.01 3.49
C PHE A 282 -28.23 1.32 2.66
N THR A 283 -28.57 0.06 2.94
CA THR A 283 -29.64 -0.66 2.21
C THR A 283 -31.01 -0.08 2.48
N ASP A 284 -31.30 0.40 3.69
CA ASP A 284 -32.53 1.14 4.04
C ASP A 284 -32.65 2.45 3.25
N LYS A 285 -31.54 2.97 2.73
CA LYS A 285 -31.47 4.18 1.89
C LYS A 285 -31.32 3.85 0.41
N GLY A 286 -31.58 2.60 0.02
CA GLY A 286 -31.66 2.16 -1.36
C GLY A 286 -30.37 1.64 -1.97
N LEU A 287 -29.29 1.40 -1.19
CA LEU A 287 -28.12 0.70 -1.70
C LEU A 287 -28.48 -0.72 -2.11
N SER A 288 -28.04 -1.12 -3.28
CA SER A 288 -28.11 -2.50 -3.74
C SER A 288 -26.87 -2.87 -4.54
N TYR A 289 -26.31 -4.03 -4.25
CA TYR A 289 -25.24 -4.65 -5.01
C TYR A 289 -25.79 -5.86 -5.76
N GLY A 290 -25.79 -5.80 -7.09
CA GLY A 290 -26.15 -6.93 -7.94
C GLY A 290 -24.96 -7.82 -8.25
N SER A 291 -25.22 -9.05 -8.66
CA SER A 291 -24.19 -10.03 -9.05
C SER A 291 -23.80 -9.98 -10.53
N ASN A 292 -24.38 -9.07 -11.33
CA ASN A 292 -24.20 -9.00 -12.77
C ASN A 292 -23.94 -7.58 -13.24
N ASN A 293 -23.01 -6.87 -12.60
CA ASN A 293 -22.58 -5.56 -13.05
C ASN A 293 -21.80 -5.66 -14.36
N THR A 294 -22.02 -4.72 -15.26
CA THR A 294 -21.37 -4.63 -16.56
C THR A 294 -20.50 -3.37 -16.70
N GLU A 295 -20.50 -2.51 -15.67
CA GLU A 295 -19.78 -1.25 -15.66
C GLU A 295 -19.11 -1.03 -14.30
N GLY A 296 -17.93 -0.40 -14.31
CA GLY A 296 -17.25 0.04 -13.10
C GLY A 296 -18.05 1.08 -12.30
N LYS A 297 -17.78 1.15 -11.01
CA LYS A 297 -18.48 2.03 -10.06
C LYS A 297 -17.50 2.73 -9.12
N ASN A 298 -17.91 3.88 -8.61
CA ASN A 298 -17.28 4.51 -7.46
C ASN A 298 -17.71 3.78 -6.19
N LEU A 299 -17.01 2.70 -5.85
CA LEU A 299 -17.39 1.86 -4.71
C LEU A 299 -17.50 2.67 -3.42
N PHE A 300 -16.53 3.52 -3.17
CA PHE A 300 -16.48 4.39 -2.00
C PHE A 300 -15.95 5.77 -2.41
N TRP A 301 -16.53 6.81 -1.85
CA TRP A 301 -16.11 8.17 -2.11
C TRP A 301 -16.38 9.07 -0.92
N GLY A 302 -15.72 10.22 -0.88
CA GLY A 302 -15.89 11.20 0.17
C GLY A 302 -15.83 12.64 -0.32
N LEU A 303 -16.59 13.48 0.36
CA LEU A 303 -16.55 14.94 0.25
C LEU A 303 -16.16 15.53 1.60
N SER A 304 -15.35 16.58 1.58
CA SER A 304 -15.09 17.39 2.76
C SER A 304 -15.67 18.79 2.58
N GLY A 305 -16.36 19.28 3.60
CA GLY A 305 -16.64 20.68 3.74
C GLY A 305 -15.45 21.38 4.41
N GLY A 306 -15.26 22.65 4.12
CA GLY A 306 -14.27 23.42 4.82
C GLY A 306 -13.42 24.31 3.93
N LEU A 307 -12.47 24.99 4.56
CA LEU A 307 -11.56 25.92 3.92
C LEU A 307 -10.30 25.19 3.42
N SER A 308 -9.59 25.83 2.50
CA SER A 308 -8.24 25.38 2.10
C SER A 308 -7.36 25.11 3.32
N GLY A 309 -6.66 23.99 3.30
CA GLY A 309 -5.86 23.51 4.42
C GLY A 309 -6.59 22.55 5.39
N THR A 310 -7.92 22.38 5.26
CA THR A 310 -8.65 21.34 6.00
C THR A 310 -8.08 19.97 5.69
N ASN A 311 -7.83 19.18 6.73
CA ASN A 311 -7.17 17.89 6.61
C ASN A 311 -8.12 16.74 7.00
N LEU A 312 -8.16 15.72 6.16
CA LEU A 312 -8.79 14.43 6.42
C LEU A 312 -7.73 13.34 6.27
N GLN A 313 -7.53 12.56 7.30
CA GLN A 313 -6.68 11.38 7.25
C GLN A 313 -7.55 10.13 7.34
N LEU A 314 -7.29 9.15 6.49
CA LEU A 314 -8.14 7.99 6.31
C LEU A 314 -7.29 6.71 6.25
N ASP A 315 -7.74 5.71 7.01
CA ASP A 315 -7.15 4.37 7.03
C ASP A 315 -8.22 3.31 7.26
N ALA A 316 -7.88 2.06 7.04
CA ALA A 316 -8.70 0.90 7.38
C ALA A 316 -10.16 1.02 6.90
N VAL A 317 -10.34 1.30 5.59
CA VAL A 317 -11.65 1.35 4.96
C VAL A 317 -11.96 0.02 4.31
N PHE A 318 -12.99 -0.67 4.81
CA PHE A 318 -13.44 -1.96 4.28
C PHE A 318 -14.86 -2.27 4.70
N ILE A 319 -15.52 -3.18 3.97
CA ILE A 319 -16.76 -3.81 4.38
C ILE A 319 -16.42 -5.21 4.89
N TYR A 320 -16.99 -5.64 6.01
CA TYR A 320 -16.69 -6.94 6.57
C TYR A 320 -17.89 -7.51 7.34
N LYS A 321 -17.93 -8.82 7.50
CA LYS A 321 -18.89 -9.51 8.34
C LYS A 321 -18.35 -9.61 9.75
N LYS A 322 -19.10 -9.06 10.70
CA LYS A 322 -18.72 -8.97 12.11
C LYS A 322 -18.95 -10.27 12.85
#